data_091dc0fe093fc68daa173c6ce3710b1a
#
_entry.id   091dc0fe093fc68daa173c6ce3710b1a
#
_cell.length_a   1.000
_cell.length_b   1.000
_cell.length_c   1.000
_cell.angle_alpha   90.00
_cell.angle_beta   90.00
_cell.angle_gamma   90.00
#
_symmetry.space_group_name_H-M   'P 1'
#
loop_
_entity.id
_entity.type
_entity.pdbx_description
1 polymer ?
#
loop_
_entity_poly.entity_id
_entity_poly.type
_entity_poly.pdbx_seq_one_letter_code
_entity_poly.pdbx_strand_id
1 'polypeptide(L)'
;MKGDLSGRLASMLAAMPYAVAAKFAFSDRAVICTIGDGAFQMLGMNELITVKKYLKKWDNPQLIVLVLHNDDLSQVSWEMRTEDGNPVWTGSQDVESIDYAGWAELLGFQGIRLRSDRDIATAWDDAFAFPGVTLIDAYVSKNIPPLPPKISREYAQNTAKALLKGDPHELGVLRDSAEALAVQGVERVKGALHIGRDDG
;
A
#
# COMPACT_ATOMS: atom_id res chain seq x y z
N MET A 1 -17.13 11.14 0.46
CA MET A 1 -16.23 10.13 -0.15
C MET A 1 -16.94 8.79 -0.16
N LYS A 2 -16.81 7.99 -1.22
CA LYS A 2 -17.25 6.60 -1.27
C LYS A 2 -16.02 5.73 -1.43
N GLY A 3 -15.94 4.60 -0.74
CA GLY A 3 -14.85 3.64 -0.85
C GLY A 3 -15.39 2.27 -1.27
N ASP A 4 -14.57 1.50 -1.96
CA ASP A 4 -14.82 0.13 -2.34
C ASP A 4 -13.52 -0.67 -2.29
N LEU A 5 -13.62 -1.95 -2.06
CA LEU A 5 -12.49 -2.87 -2.04
C LEU A 5 -12.92 -4.24 -2.59
N SER A 6 -11.96 -5.09 -2.91
CA SER A 6 -12.26 -6.42 -3.41
C SER A 6 -13.13 -7.20 -2.39
N GLY A 7 -14.21 -7.79 -2.89
CA GLY A 7 -15.22 -8.43 -2.05
C GLY A 7 -14.80 -9.79 -1.50
N ARG A 8 -15.74 -10.74 -1.46
CA ARG A 8 -15.59 -12.05 -0.79
C ARG A 8 -14.40 -12.91 -1.24
N LEU A 9 -13.94 -12.74 -2.48
CA LEU A 9 -12.83 -13.52 -3.03
C LEU A 9 -11.46 -12.88 -2.76
N ALA A 10 -11.42 -11.73 -2.09
CA ALA A 10 -10.18 -10.98 -1.78
C ALA A 10 -9.22 -10.87 -2.98
N SER A 11 -9.76 -10.62 -4.18
CA SER A 11 -8.99 -10.60 -5.42
C SER A 11 -7.99 -9.45 -5.42
N MET A 12 -6.70 -9.74 -5.49
CA MET A 12 -5.62 -8.75 -5.47
C MET A 12 -5.70 -7.75 -6.63
N LEU A 13 -6.24 -8.17 -7.78
CA LEU A 13 -6.22 -7.42 -9.04
C LEU A 13 -7.29 -6.33 -9.14
N ALA A 14 -8.24 -6.27 -8.21
CA ALA A 14 -9.49 -5.52 -8.40
C ALA A 14 -9.32 -3.99 -8.34
N ALA A 15 -8.32 -3.47 -7.65
CA ALA A 15 -8.22 -2.04 -7.34
C ALA A 15 -8.17 -1.16 -8.61
N MET A 16 -7.30 -1.44 -9.56
CA MET A 16 -7.19 -0.66 -10.80
C MET A 16 -8.43 -0.78 -11.70
N PRO A 17 -8.96 -2.00 -12.01
CA PRO A 17 -10.22 -2.12 -12.73
C PRO A 17 -11.39 -1.38 -12.06
N TYR A 18 -11.47 -1.41 -10.73
CA TYR A 18 -12.50 -0.66 -10.00
C TYR A 18 -12.31 0.85 -10.11
N ALA A 19 -11.08 1.34 -10.06
CA ALA A 19 -10.77 2.76 -10.26
C ALA A 19 -11.16 3.21 -11.69
N VAL A 20 -10.86 2.41 -12.70
CA VAL A 20 -11.27 2.68 -14.09
C VAL A 20 -12.79 2.67 -14.21
N ALA A 21 -13.47 1.67 -13.64
CA ALA A 21 -14.94 1.60 -13.64
C ALA A 21 -15.56 2.82 -12.92
N ALA A 22 -14.99 3.23 -11.79
CA ALA A 22 -15.43 4.43 -11.06
C ALA A 22 -15.28 5.70 -11.91
N LYS A 23 -14.20 5.83 -12.69
CA LYS A 23 -14.02 6.95 -13.61
C LYS A 23 -15.05 6.97 -14.74
N PHE A 24 -15.51 5.82 -15.21
CA PHE A 24 -16.59 5.74 -16.19
C PHE A 24 -17.95 6.03 -15.57
N ALA A 25 -18.19 5.59 -14.35
CA ALA A 25 -19.46 5.81 -13.65
C ALA A 25 -19.62 7.26 -13.12
N PHE A 26 -18.51 7.91 -12.80
CA PHE A 26 -18.44 9.24 -12.18
C PHE A 26 -17.32 10.05 -12.82
N SER A 27 -17.48 10.43 -14.11
CA SER A 27 -16.46 11.07 -14.92
C SER A 27 -15.99 12.42 -14.40
N ASP A 28 -16.85 13.10 -13.65
CA ASP A 28 -16.66 14.41 -13.02
C ASP A 28 -15.88 14.38 -11.69
N ARG A 29 -15.58 13.19 -11.16
CA ARG A 29 -14.98 13.04 -9.83
C ARG A 29 -13.53 12.60 -9.89
N ALA A 30 -12.71 13.09 -8.97
CA ALA A 30 -11.41 12.53 -8.69
C ALA A 30 -11.56 11.12 -8.10
N VAL A 31 -10.63 10.22 -8.46
CA VAL A 31 -10.57 8.85 -7.94
C VAL A 31 -9.18 8.60 -7.37
N ILE A 32 -9.12 7.95 -6.21
CA ILE A 32 -7.88 7.45 -5.61
C ILE A 32 -7.95 5.94 -5.62
N CYS A 33 -6.87 5.32 -6.11
CA CYS A 33 -6.66 3.88 -6.13
C CYS A 33 -5.45 3.54 -5.26
N THR A 34 -5.60 2.64 -4.30
CA THR A 34 -4.48 2.10 -3.53
C THR A 34 -4.29 0.63 -3.87
N ILE A 35 -3.05 0.23 -4.20
CA ILE A 35 -2.73 -1.11 -4.67
C ILE A 35 -1.32 -1.50 -4.24
N GLY A 36 -1.08 -2.76 -3.89
CA GLY A 36 0.28 -3.28 -3.68
C GLY A 36 1.00 -3.53 -5.01
N ASP A 37 2.32 -3.51 -4.98
CA ASP A 37 3.19 -3.71 -6.15
C ASP A 37 2.94 -5.03 -6.88
N GLY A 38 2.83 -6.15 -6.15
CA GLY A 38 2.51 -7.44 -6.75
C GLY A 38 1.17 -7.43 -7.50
N ALA A 39 0.12 -6.86 -6.91
CA ALA A 39 -1.17 -6.71 -7.57
C ALA A 39 -1.09 -5.74 -8.77
N PHE A 40 -0.28 -4.69 -8.67
CA PHE A 40 -0.08 -3.73 -9.74
C PHE A 40 0.64 -4.35 -10.94
N GLN A 41 1.67 -5.18 -10.72
CA GLN A 41 2.34 -5.94 -11.80
C GLN A 41 1.40 -6.93 -12.48
N MET A 42 0.51 -7.56 -11.73
CA MET A 42 -0.42 -8.56 -12.30
C MET A 42 -1.39 -7.95 -13.32
N LEU A 43 -1.99 -6.78 -13.04
CA LEU A 43 -2.97 -6.15 -13.93
C LEU A 43 -2.90 -4.62 -13.95
N GLY A 44 -2.50 -3.96 -12.85
CA GLY A 44 -2.57 -2.51 -12.71
C GLY A 44 -1.77 -1.74 -13.77
N MET A 45 -0.59 -2.25 -14.15
CA MET A 45 0.24 -1.64 -15.19
C MET A 45 -0.48 -1.59 -16.55
N ASN A 46 -1.20 -2.64 -16.90
CA ASN A 46 -1.97 -2.71 -18.15
C ASN A 46 -3.18 -1.77 -18.09
N GLU A 47 -3.81 -1.62 -16.92
CA GLU A 47 -4.93 -0.71 -16.75
C GLU A 47 -4.53 0.77 -16.89
N LEU A 48 -3.28 1.14 -16.61
CA LEU A 48 -2.80 2.50 -16.94
C LEU A 48 -2.79 2.76 -18.45
N ILE A 49 -2.58 1.75 -19.28
CA ILE A 49 -2.72 1.86 -20.74
C ILE A 49 -4.19 2.09 -21.10
N THR A 50 -5.10 1.40 -20.44
CA THR A 50 -6.56 1.61 -20.57
C THR A 50 -6.93 3.04 -20.15
N VAL A 51 -6.40 3.52 -19.02
CA VAL A 51 -6.57 4.90 -18.57
C VAL A 51 -6.10 5.90 -19.64
N LYS A 52 -4.90 5.72 -20.20
CA LYS A 52 -4.37 6.57 -21.26
C LYS A 52 -5.29 6.63 -22.48
N LYS A 53 -5.86 5.50 -22.87
CA LYS A 53 -6.79 5.41 -24.00
C LYS A 53 -8.07 6.23 -23.77
N TYR A 54 -8.59 6.22 -22.54
CA TYR A 54 -9.91 6.78 -22.25
C TYR A 54 -9.88 8.10 -21.49
N LEU A 55 -8.71 8.59 -21.04
CA LEU A 55 -8.54 9.77 -20.23
C LEU A 55 -9.33 11.00 -20.73
N LYS A 56 -9.31 11.24 -22.06
CA LYS A 56 -9.98 12.38 -22.69
C LYS A 56 -11.51 12.31 -22.66
N LYS A 57 -12.09 11.18 -22.24
CA LYS A 57 -13.54 11.00 -22.12
C LYS A 57 -14.07 11.38 -20.73
N TRP A 58 -13.20 11.67 -19.79
CA TRP A 58 -13.58 12.02 -18.42
C TRP A 58 -13.56 13.53 -18.25
N ASP A 59 -14.63 14.07 -17.66
CA ASP A 59 -14.80 15.52 -17.41
C ASP A 59 -13.73 16.03 -16.42
N ASN A 60 -13.45 15.23 -15.38
CA ASN A 60 -12.32 15.43 -14.49
C ASN A 60 -11.33 14.26 -14.70
N PRO A 61 -10.16 14.47 -15.32
CA PRO A 61 -9.22 13.38 -15.58
C PRO A 61 -8.41 12.92 -14.36
N GLN A 62 -8.61 13.54 -13.19
CA GLN A 62 -7.81 13.24 -12.00
C GLN A 62 -8.02 11.80 -11.50
N LEU A 63 -6.93 11.03 -11.55
CA LEU A 63 -6.81 9.69 -10.98
C LEU A 63 -5.47 9.59 -10.28
N ILE A 64 -5.48 9.36 -8.97
CA ILE A 64 -4.26 9.17 -8.18
C ILE A 64 -4.13 7.67 -7.87
N VAL A 65 -3.02 7.07 -8.28
CA VAL A 65 -2.69 5.67 -8.02
C VAL A 65 -1.55 5.63 -7.01
N LEU A 66 -1.82 5.13 -5.81
CA LEU A 66 -0.82 4.89 -4.78
C LEU A 66 -0.42 3.41 -4.85
N VAL A 67 0.82 3.14 -5.28
CA VAL A 67 1.42 1.83 -5.23
C VAL A 67 2.20 1.68 -3.92
N LEU A 68 1.81 0.71 -3.11
CA LEU A 68 2.57 0.31 -1.92
C LEU A 68 3.65 -0.68 -2.35
N HIS A 69 4.88 -0.18 -2.46
CA HIS A 69 6.03 -0.85 -3.05
C HIS A 69 6.90 -1.47 -1.96
N ASN A 70 6.90 -2.79 -1.85
CA ASN A 70 7.68 -3.51 -0.86
C ASN A 70 8.43 -4.74 -1.40
N ASP A 71 8.36 -4.98 -2.71
CA ASP A 71 9.02 -6.09 -3.40
C ASP A 71 8.64 -7.49 -2.84
N ASP A 72 7.42 -7.61 -2.28
CA ASP A 72 6.99 -8.85 -1.64
C ASP A 72 5.46 -9.03 -1.70
N LEU A 73 5.00 -10.26 -1.86
CA LEU A 73 3.60 -10.63 -1.62
C LEU A 73 3.36 -10.69 -0.11
N SER A 74 3.52 -9.55 0.57
CA SER A 74 3.68 -9.48 2.02
C SER A 74 2.48 -10.01 2.81
N GLN A 75 1.26 -9.97 2.26
CA GLN A 75 0.11 -10.62 2.88
C GLN A 75 0.36 -12.14 3.04
N VAL A 76 0.82 -12.79 1.98
CA VAL A 76 1.12 -14.24 1.98
C VAL A 76 2.30 -14.55 2.90
N SER A 77 3.37 -13.75 2.84
CA SER A 77 4.53 -13.88 3.71
C SER A 77 4.14 -13.80 5.18
N TRP A 78 3.22 -12.90 5.53
CA TRP A 78 2.74 -12.76 6.89
C TRP A 78 1.75 -13.86 7.31
N GLU A 79 0.90 -14.35 6.43
CA GLU A 79 0.04 -15.51 6.69
C GLU A 79 0.86 -16.75 7.05
N MET A 80 1.95 -17.03 6.32
CA MET A 80 2.86 -18.12 6.66
C MET A 80 3.43 -17.98 8.08
N ARG A 81 3.81 -16.78 8.49
CA ARG A 81 4.34 -16.53 9.85
C ARG A 81 3.28 -16.61 10.92
N THR A 82 2.12 -15.98 10.70
CA THR A 82 1.11 -15.77 11.75
C THR A 82 0.14 -16.93 11.89
N GLU A 83 -0.20 -17.62 10.83
CA GLU A 83 -1.16 -18.72 10.84
C GLU A 83 -0.43 -20.06 10.95
N ASP A 84 0.60 -20.29 10.16
CA ASP A 84 1.28 -21.58 10.11
C ASP A 84 2.48 -21.68 11.07
N GLY A 85 3.02 -20.55 11.53
CA GLY A 85 4.25 -20.53 12.33
C GLY A 85 5.46 -21.04 11.55
N ASN A 86 5.51 -20.76 10.25
CA ASN A 86 6.58 -21.14 9.34
C ASN A 86 7.30 -19.91 8.80
N PRO A 87 8.62 -20.01 8.55
CA PRO A 87 9.36 -18.98 7.82
C PRO A 87 8.85 -18.86 6.39
N VAL A 88 9.03 -17.71 5.77
CA VAL A 88 8.80 -17.56 4.33
C VAL A 88 9.76 -18.44 3.53
N TRP A 89 9.30 -18.96 2.43
CA TRP A 89 10.15 -19.68 1.49
C TRP A 89 10.85 -18.67 0.58
N THR A 90 12.16 -18.64 0.70
CA THR A 90 13.01 -17.74 -0.09
C THR A 90 12.66 -17.81 -1.57
N GLY A 91 12.40 -16.65 -2.15
CA GLY A 91 12.10 -16.49 -3.58
C GLY A 91 10.67 -16.80 -4.00
N SER A 92 9.80 -17.28 -3.09
CA SER A 92 8.43 -17.67 -3.48
C SER A 92 7.42 -16.53 -3.42
N GLN A 93 7.68 -15.51 -2.62
CA GLN A 93 6.85 -14.32 -2.48
C GLN A 93 7.52 -13.04 -3.03
N ASP A 94 8.74 -13.15 -3.52
CA ASP A 94 9.47 -12.00 -4.03
C ASP A 94 8.77 -11.42 -5.26
N VAL A 95 8.62 -10.10 -5.30
CA VAL A 95 8.12 -9.32 -6.42
C VAL A 95 9.30 -8.56 -7.03
N GLU A 96 9.45 -8.61 -8.35
CA GLU A 96 10.53 -7.88 -9.03
C GLU A 96 10.36 -6.38 -8.85
N SER A 97 11.44 -5.71 -8.45
CA SER A 97 11.42 -4.26 -8.23
C SER A 97 11.39 -3.52 -9.56
N ILE A 98 10.40 -2.68 -9.75
CA ILE A 98 10.20 -1.89 -10.97
C ILE A 98 10.04 -0.41 -10.60
N ASP A 99 10.56 0.49 -11.40
CA ASP A 99 10.30 1.93 -11.30
C ASP A 99 8.87 2.24 -11.79
N TYR A 100 7.88 2.11 -10.91
CA TYR A 100 6.49 2.34 -11.27
C TYR A 100 6.20 3.81 -11.59
N ALA A 101 6.88 4.75 -10.93
CA ALA A 101 6.78 6.16 -11.29
C ALA A 101 7.30 6.41 -12.70
N GLY A 102 8.44 5.81 -13.08
CA GLY A 102 8.98 5.86 -14.44
C GLY A 102 8.05 5.22 -15.47
N TRP A 103 7.36 4.14 -15.12
CA TRP A 103 6.32 3.56 -15.97
C TRP A 103 5.17 4.53 -16.24
N ALA A 104 4.71 5.25 -15.23
CA ALA A 104 3.68 6.28 -15.40
C ALA A 104 4.19 7.44 -16.28
N GLU A 105 5.42 7.91 -16.06
CA GLU A 105 6.07 8.96 -16.87
C GLU A 105 6.18 8.55 -18.34
N LEU A 106 6.53 7.29 -18.62
CA LEU A 106 6.57 6.74 -19.99
C LEU A 106 5.20 6.81 -20.69
N LEU A 107 4.12 6.68 -19.93
CA LEU A 107 2.76 6.83 -20.43
C LEU A 107 2.32 8.31 -20.55
N GLY A 108 3.13 9.27 -20.14
CA GLY A 108 2.83 10.69 -20.12
C GLY A 108 1.99 11.14 -18.93
N PHE A 109 2.05 10.42 -17.81
CA PHE A 109 1.44 10.73 -16.53
C PHE A 109 2.46 11.33 -15.57
N GLN A 110 2.01 11.86 -14.45
CA GLN A 110 2.92 12.27 -13.38
C GLN A 110 3.36 11.05 -12.57
N GLY A 111 4.67 10.88 -12.37
CA GLY A 111 5.27 9.89 -11.49
C GLY A 111 5.89 10.56 -10.27
N ILE A 112 5.60 10.08 -9.07
CA ILE A 112 6.16 10.55 -7.80
C ILE A 112 6.81 9.36 -7.09
N ARG A 113 8.11 9.44 -6.80
CA ARG A 113 8.84 8.43 -6.02
C ARG A 113 8.88 8.86 -4.56
N LEU A 114 8.06 8.22 -3.71
CA LEU A 114 7.98 8.50 -2.29
C LEU A 114 8.87 7.53 -1.50
N ARG A 115 10.03 8.02 -1.04
CA ARG A 115 11.04 7.21 -0.34
C ARG A 115 11.23 7.61 1.13
N SER A 116 10.60 8.68 1.57
CA SER A 116 10.70 9.19 2.94
C SER A 116 9.33 9.60 3.44
N ASP A 117 9.05 9.29 4.70
CA ASP A 117 7.85 9.72 5.42
C ASP A 117 7.71 11.25 5.50
N ARG A 118 8.84 11.98 5.46
CA ARG A 118 8.87 13.45 5.47
C ARG A 118 8.23 14.06 4.23
N ASP A 119 8.24 13.33 3.12
CA ASP A 119 7.77 13.79 1.83
C ASP A 119 6.31 13.41 1.56
N ILE A 120 5.65 12.70 2.48
CA ILE A 120 4.27 12.22 2.29
C ILE A 120 3.31 13.38 2.00
N ALA A 121 3.34 14.44 2.82
CA ALA A 121 2.44 15.58 2.64
C ALA A 121 2.65 16.25 1.28
N THR A 122 3.90 16.53 0.92
CA THR A 122 4.26 17.13 -0.37
C THR A 122 3.83 16.25 -1.55
N ALA A 123 4.06 14.93 -1.47
CA ALA A 123 3.65 14.00 -2.52
C ALA A 123 2.14 14.01 -2.77
N TRP A 124 1.34 14.09 -1.71
CA TRP A 124 -0.11 14.22 -1.84
C TRP A 124 -0.54 15.59 -2.34
N ASP A 125 0.07 16.68 -1.87
CA ASP A 125 -0.23 18.03 -2.35
C ASP A 125 0.06 18.15 -3.85
N ASP A 126 1.21 17.64 -4.32
CA ASP A 126 1.58 17.60 -5.73
C ASP A 126 0.60 16.74 -6.56
N ALA A 127 0.20 15.58 -6.03
CA ALA A 127 -0.75 14.71 -6.71
C ALA A 127 -2.15 15.33 -6.82
N PHE A 128 -2.61 16.04 -5.80
CA PHE A 128 -3.90 16.75 -5.85
C PHE A 128 -3.86 18.02 -6.70
N ALA A 129 -2.71 18.69 -6.77
CA ALA A 129 -2.54 19.88 -7.62
C ALA A 129 -2.47 19.53 -9.12
N PHE A 130 -2.07 18.31 -9.46
CA PHE A 130 -1.94 17.89 -10.85
C PHE A 130 -3.31 17.54 -11.46
N PRO A 131 -3.71 18.20 -12.56
CA PRO A 131 -5.03 17.99 -13.16
C PRO A 131 -5.09 16.77 -14.09
N GLY A 132 -4.53 15.64 -13.69
CA GLY A 132 -4.43 14.47 -14.53
C GLY A 132 -4.21 13.19 -13.74
N VAL A 133 -3.51 12.24 -14.34
CA VAL A 133 -3.18 10.97 -13.69
C VAL A 133 -1.84 11.09 -12.98
N THR A 134 -1.81 10.77 -11.70
CA THR A 134 -0.58 10.70 -10.90
C THR A 134 -0.40 9.30 -10.35
N LEU A 135 0.80 8.75 -10.46
CA LEU A 135 1.19 7.54 -9.76
C LEU A 135 2.21 7.91 -8.68
N ILE A 136 1.88 7.57 -7.43
CA ILE A 136 2.79 7.66 -6.29
C ILE A 136 3.36 6.26 -6.03
N ASP A 137 4.65 6.10 -6.28
CA ASP A 137 5.42 4.89 -6.01
C ASP A 137 5.99 5.00 -4.59
N ALA A 138 5.26 4.47 -3.61
CA ALA A 138 5.55 4.62 -2.20
C ALA A 138 6.28 3.38 -1.66
N TYR A 139 7.55 3.56 -1.32
CA TYR A 139 8.36 2.51 -0.70
C TYR A 139 7.95 2.28 0.75
N VAL A 140 7.55 1.05 1.05
CA VAL A 140 7.09 0.64 2.39
C VAL A 140 7.81 -0.63 2.83
N SER A 141 7.91 -0.84 4.15
CA SER A 141 8.56 -2.05 4.68
C SER A 141 7.68 -3.29 4.53
N LYS A 142 8.24 -4.37 3.97
CA LYS A 142 7.64 -5.71 3.95
C LYS A 142 7.66 -6.41 5.31
N ASN A 143 8.43 -5.90 6.26
CA ASN A 143 8.63 -6.52 7.57
C ASN A 143 7.60 -6.05 8.62
N ILE A 144 6.72 -5.11 8.27
CA ILE A 144 5.64 -4.66 9.14
C ILE A 144 4.39 -5.49 8.82
N PRO A 145 3.81 -6.18 9.82
CA PRO A 145 2.65 -7.02 9.58
C PRO A 145 1.42 -6.18 9.16
N PRO A 146 0.72 -6.54 8.08
CA PRO A 146 -0.55 -5.94 7.71
C PRO A 146 -1.69 -6.46 8.60
N LEU A 147 -1.45 -6.52 9.92
CA LEU A 147 -2.36 -7.13 10.88
C LEU A 147 -3.32 -6.10 11.47
N PRO A 148 -4.52 -6.56 11.90
CA PRO A 148 -5.45 -5.71 12.62
C PRO A 148 -4.82 -5.22 13.95
N PRO A 149 -5.34 -4.10 14.53
CA PRO A 149 -4.76 -3.46 15.72
C PRO A 149 -4.65 -4.36 16.96
N LYS A 150 -5.31 -5.50 16.97
CA LYS A 150 -5.26 -6.51 18.05
C LYS A 150 -4.65 -7.80 17.52
N ILE A 151 -3.39 -8.00 17.82
CA ILE A 151 -2.68 -9.25 17.54
C ILE A 151 -3.15 -10.31 18.54
N SER A 152 -3.62 -11.46 18.05
CA SER A 152 -3.95 -12.60 18.92
C SER A 152 -2.68 -13.18 19.54
N ARG A 153 -2.83 -13.86 20.69
CA ARG A 153 -1.69 -14.58 21.30
C ARG A 153 -1.15 -15.67 20.37
N GLU A 154 -2.02 -16.31 19.64
CA GLU A 154 -1.67 -17.36 18.68
C GLU A 154 -0.78 -16.80 17.55
N TYR A 155 -1.15 -15.68 16.96
CA TYR A 155 -0.37 -15.00 15.92
C TYR A 155 1.04 -14.61 16.42
N ALA A 156 1.12 -14.07 17.64
CA ALA A 156 2.41 -13.73 18.24
C ALA A 156 3.29 -14.98 18.48
N GLN A 157 2.69 -16.08 18.98
CA GLN A 157 3.41 -17.34 19.17
C GLN A 157 3.87 -17.97 17.86
N ASN A 158 3.03 -17.96 16.83
CA ASN A 158 3.37 -18.49 15.52
C ASN A 158 4.46 -17.65 14.85
N THR A 159 4.37 -16.34 14.91
CA THR A 159 5.45 -15.45 14.43
C THR A 159 6.77 -15.76 15.13
N ALA A 160 6.77 -15.88 16.45
CA ALA A 160 7.99 -16.25 17.20
C ALA A 160 8.54 -17.61 16.77
N LYS A 161 7.68 -18.62 16.53
CA LYS A 161 8.11 -19.93 16.00
C LYS A 161 8.73 -19.81 14.61
N ALA A 162 8.14 -19.02 13.72
CA ALA A 162 8.67 -18.79 12.37
C ALA A 162 10.08 -18.19 12.41
N LEU A 163 10.27 -17.14 13.23
CA LEU A 163 11.58 -16.51 13.42
C LEU A 163 12.60 -17.50 13.99
N LEU A 164 12.26 -18.28 15.02
CA LEU A 164 13.15 -19.30 15.61
C LEU A 164 13.50 -20.44 14.65
N LYS A 165 12.69 -20.71 13.64
CA LYS A 165 12.96 -21.68 12.58
C LYS A 165 13.89 -21.14 11.47
N GLY A 166 14.37 -19.90 11.59
CA GLY A 166 15.30 -19.28 10.65
C GLY A 166 14.60 -18.57 9.50
N ASP A 167 13.63 -17.72 9.79
CA ASP A 167 13.02 -16.83 8.79
C ASP A 167 14.12 -15.92 8.17
N PRO A 168 14.23 -15.84 6.85
CA PRO A 168 15.30 -15.07 6.20
C PRO A 168 15.23 -13.55 6.49
N HIS A 169 14.10 -13.06 6.97
CA HIS A 169 13.88 -11.65 7.32
C HIS A 169 13.79 -11.39 8.83
N GLU A 170 14.20 -12.33 9.69
CA GLU A 170 14.02 -12.26 11.14
C GLU A 170 14.47 -10.93 11.77
N LEU A 171 15.65 -10.45 11.42
CA LEU A 171 16.20 -9.20 11.95
C LEU A 171 15.40 -7.98 11.48
N GLY A 172 14.97 -7.97 10.22
CA GLY A 172 14.11 -6.93 9.67
C GLY A 172 12.76 -6.89 10.37
N VAL A 173 12.12 -8.05 10.55
CA VAL A 173 10.82 -8.17 11.24
C VAL A 173 10.91 -7.67 12.67
N LEU A 174 11.95 -8.05 13.42
CA LEU A 174 12.15 -7.59 14.81
C LEU A 174 12.37 -6.09 14.89
N ARG A 175 13.25 -5.54 14.05
CA ARG A 175 13.57 -4.12 14.05
C ARG A 175 12.34 -3.28 13.67
N ASP A 176 11.74 -3.55 12.52
CA ASP A 176 10.67 -2.72 11.98
C ASP A 176 9.40 -2.83 12.83
N SER A 177 9.13 -4.02 13.41
CA SER A 177 8.04 -4.19 14.38
C SER A 177 8.27 -3.39 15.67
N ALA A 178 9.51 -3.33 16.18
CA ALA A 178 9.85 -2.53 17.35
C ALA A 178 9.70 -1.04 17.07
N GLU A 179 10.14 -0.56 15.92
CA GLU A 179 9.96 0.83 15.48
C GLU A 179 8.47 1.19 15.36
N ALA A 180 7.66 0.34 14.73
CA ALA A 180 6.22 0.56 14.58
C ALA A 180 5.50 0.63 15.94
N LEU A 181 5.88 -0.22 16.89
CA LEU A 181 5.33 -0.17 18.26
C LEU A 181 5.73 1.11 19.00
N ALA A 182 6.96 1.58 18.83
CA ALA A 182 7.44 2.83 19.42
C ALA A 182 6.64 4.03 18.89
N VAL A 183 6.43 4.11 17.58
CA VAL A 183 5.63 5.17 16.95
C VAL A 183 4.19 5.15 17.44
N GLN A 184 3.54 3.97 17.50
CA GLN A 184 2.18 3.83 18.02
C GLN A 184 2.09 4.22 19.49
N GLY A 185 3.10 3.92 20.30
CA GLY A 185 3.19 4.34 21.69
C GLY A 185 3.22 5.86 21.84
N VAL A 186 4.04 6.55 21.03
CA VAL A 186 4.12 8.01 21.00
C VAL A 186 2.80 8.66 20.58
N GLU A 187 2.16 8.14 19.53
CA GLU A 187 0.87 8.67 19.05
C GLU A 187 -0.26 8.48 20.07
N ARG A 188 -0.29 7.36 20.80
CA ARG A 188 -1.25 7.16 21.90
C ARG A 188 -1.04 8.16 23.03
N VAL A 189 0.21 8.45 23.40
CA VAL A 189 0.53 9.44 24.42
C VAL A 189 0.14 10.85 23.96
N LYS A 190 0.44 11.21 22.72
CA LYS A 190 0.02 12.51 22.15
C LYS A 190 -1.50 12.64 22.09
N GLY A 191 -2.22 11.60 21.68
CA GLY A 191 -3.69 11.58 21.68
C GLY A 191 -4.28 11.75 23.08
N ALA A 192 -3.73 11.06 24.08
CA ALA A 192 -4.17 11.20 25.46
C ALA A 192 -3.91 12.61 26.06
N LEU A 193 -2.81 13.26 25.66
CA LEU A 193 -2.49 14.64 26.07
C LEU A 193 -3.37 15.70 25.37
N HIS A 194 -3.88 15.43 24.17
CA HIS A 194 -4.80 16.34 23.47
C HIS A 194 -6.22 16.29 24.04
N ILE A 195 -6.70 15.10 24.43
CA ILE A 195 -8.04 14.94 25.07
C ILE A 195 -8.12 15.67 26.41
N GLY A 196 -6.99 15.93 27.09
CA GLY A 196 -6.95 16.69 28.33
C GLY A 196 -6.91 18.22 28.17
N ARG A 197 -6.98 18.76 26.95
CA ARG A 197 -6.90 20.21 26.69
C ARG A 197 -8.22 20.87 26.25
N ASP A 198 -9.23 20.10 25.90
CA ASP A 198 -10.51 20.62 25.40
C ASP A 198 -11.60 20.77 26.47
N ASP A 199 -11.30 20.52 27.75
CA ASP A 199 -12.21 20.68 28.89
C ASP A 199 -11.80 21.88 29.81
N GLY A 200 -11.40 23.01 29.18
CA GLY A 200 -11.06 24.23 29.90
C GLY A 200 -11.77 25.46 29.36
#